data_a400535093bd5fa7e29db09cf2710c04
#
_entry.id   a400535093bd5fa7e29db09cf2710c04
#
_cell.length_a   1.000
_cell.length_b   1.000
_cell.length_c   1.000
_cell.angle_alpha   90.00
_cell.angle_beta   90.00
_cell.angle_gamma   90.00
#
_symmetry.space_group_name_H-M   'P 1'
#
loop_
_entity.id
_entity.type
_entity.pdbx_description
1 polymer ?
#
loop_
_entity_poly.entity_id
_entity_poly.type
_entity_poly.pdbx_seq_one_letter_code
_entity_poly.pdbx_strand_id
1 'polypeptide(L)'
;MDTQELMHQLTMAGLEVDGSTAVARQFSGILVAEVQAVEQHPDADKLSVCQVFDGEKSYQVVCGAPNVRKGLKVPFALVGAEIVDDKDAKPFKIKLAKLRGMESQGMLCSAEELGLEENSTGILELPGDATIGQDIREYLQLDDISIELDLTPNRGDCLGMLGLAREVAVLCRQDISQPESSQLESTVADEFPITITAKDGCPRYLGRVIKGINLNSESPLWMQEKL
;
A
#
# COMPACT_ATOMS: atom_id res chain seq x y z
N MET A 1 -20.91 9.52 -7.58
CA MET A 1 -20.96 8.38 -8.53
C MET A 1 -20.27 7.23 -7.82
N ASP A 2 -20.84 6.05 -7.78
CA ASP A 2 -20.16 4.86 -7.29
C ASP A 2 -19.26 4.24 -8.38
N THR A 3 -18.41 3.30 -8.01
CA THR A 3 -17.42 2.70 -8.92
C THR A 3 -18.07 1.92 -10.07
N GLN A 4 -19.18 1.24 -9.83
CA GLN A 4 -19.89 0.48 -10.87
C GLN A 4 -20.49 1.41 -11.93
N GLU A 5 -21.09 2.51 -11.48
CA GLU A 5 -21.63 3.54 -12.38
C GLU A 5 -20.50 4.22 -13.17
N LEU A 6 -19.33 4.50 -12.53
CA LEU A 6 -18.18 5.06 -13.20
C LEU A 6 -17.67 4.13 -14.31
N MET A 7 -17.50 2.84 -14.03
CA MET A 7 -17.07 1.84 -15.02
C MET A 7 -18.03 1.74 -16.19
N HIS A 8 -19.34 1.76 -15.92
CA HIS A 8 -20.33 1.76 -16.97
C HIS A 8 -20.24 3.02 -17.84
N GLN A 9 -20.11 4.19 -17.23
CA GLN A 9 -19.99 5.46 -17.98
C GLN A 9 -18.71 5.57 -18.77
N LEU A 10 -17.56 5.07 -18.25
CA LEU A 10 -16.31 5.01 -18.99
C LEU A 10 -16.47 4.17 -20.26
N THR A 11 -17.04 2.97 -20.16
CA THR A 11 -17.31 2.10 -21.30
C THR A 11 -18.23 2.79 -22.31
N MET A 12 -19.31 3.42 -21.86
CA MET A 12 -20.24 4.15 -22.74
C MET A 12 -19.60 5.37 -23.39
N ALA A 13 -18.59 5.96 -22.80
CA ALA A 13 -17.79 7.06 -23.37
C ALA A 13 -16.67 6.58 -24.33
N GLY A 14 -16.55 5.27 -24.56
CA GLY A 14 -15.56 4.67 -25.47
C GLY A 14 -14.22 4.36 -24.83
N LEU A 15 -14.17 4.24 -23.50
CA LEU A 15 -13.05 3.71 -22.73
C LEU A 15 -13.50 2.37 -22.14
N GLU A 16 -13.24 1.29 -22.85
CA GLU A 16 -13.73 -0.04 -22.46
C GLU A 16 -13.07 -0.49 -21.16
N VAL A 17 -13.90 -0.85 -20.17
CA VAL A 17 -13.42 -1.44 -18.92
C VAL A 17 -13.21 -2.93 -19.17
N ASP A 18 -11.95 -3.37 -19.17
CA ASP A 18 -11.56 -4.76 -19.39
C ASP A 18 -11.59 -5.56 -18.06
N GLY A 19 -11.30 -4.91 -16.95
CA GLY A 19 -11.35 -5.54 -15.64
C GLY A 19 -11.40 -4.56 -14.48
N SER A 20 -11.72 -5.11 -13.31
CA SER A 20 -11.59 -4.38 -12.05
C SER A 20 -11.19 -5.33 -10.92
N THR A 21 -10.28 -4.87 -10.06
CA THR A 21 -9.72 -5.66 -8.97
C THR A 21 -9.66 -4.81 -7.71
N ALA A 22 -10.10 -5.35 -6.57
CA ALA A 22 -9.90 -4.70 -5.28
C ALA A 22 -8.40 -4.60 -4.96
N VAL A 23 -7.96 -3.46 -4.42
CA VAL A 23 -6.53 -3.20 -4.11
C VAL A 23 -6.01 -4.05 -2.95
N ALA A 24 -6.89 -4.63 -2.13
CA ALA A 24 -6.52 -5.52 -1.03
C ALA A 24 -7.58 -6.61 -0.81
N ARG A 25 -7.19 -7.67 -0.12
CA ARG A 25 -8.12 -8.72 0.33
C ARG A 25 -9.18 -8.16 1.26
N GLN A 26 -10.29 -8.91 1.37
CA GLN A 26 -11.31 -8.59 2.37
C GLN A 26 -10.84 -9.06 3.74
N PHE A 27 -10.80 -8.13 4.70
CA PHE A 27 -10.53 -8.43 6.10
C PHE A 27 -11.19 -7.38 7.00
N SER A 28 -11.33 -7.70 8.29
CA SER A 28 -11.91 -6.80 9.29
C SER A 28 -11.28 -7.02 10.66
N GLY A 29 -11.36 -6.02 11.53
CA GLY A 29 -10.88 -6.10 12.92
C GLY A 29 -9.36 -6.07 13.04
N ILE A 30 -8.68 -5.39 12.10
CA ILE A 30 -7.23 -5.18 12.11
C ILE A 30 -6.97 -3.69 12.33
N LEU A 31 -6.17 -3.37 13.34
CA LEU A 31 -5.84 -2.01 13.76
C LEU A 31 -4.35 -1.73 13.65
N VAL A 32 -3.99 -0.46 13.56
CA VAL A 32 -2.62 0.00 13.79
C VAL A 32 -2.30 -0.17 15.27
N ALA A 33 -1.24 -0.90 15.60
CA ALA A 33 -0.80 -1.11 16.97
C ALA A 33 0.72 -0.91 17.11
N GLU A 34 1.19 -0.72 18.35
CA GLU A 34 2.60 -0.58 18.66
C GLU A 34 3.12 -1.76 19.48
N VAL A 35 4.26 -2.28 19.08
CA VAL A 35 5.00 -3.31 19.83
C VAL A 35 5.76 -2.65 20.98
N GLN A 36 5.26 -2.74 22.21
CA GLN A 36 5.85 -2.09 23.39
C GLN A 36 7.02 -2.85 23.98
N ALA A 37 6.98 -4.20 23.92
CA ALA A 37 8.04 -5.07 24.40
C ALA A 37 8.12 -6.34 23.56
N VAL A 38 9.32 -6.89 23.44
CA VAL A 38 9.60 -8.17 22.79
C VAL A 38 10.52 -8.97 23.68
N GLU A 39 10.14 -10.20 23.98
CA GLU A 39 10.92 -11.15 24.76
C GLU A 39 11.04 -12.46 23.96
N GLN A 40 12.16 -13.17 24.15
CA GLN A 40 12.34 -14.50 23.54
C GLN A 40 11.34 -15.48 24.14
N HIS A 41 10.71 -16.30 23.28
CA HIS A 41 9.82 -17.34 23.77
C HIS A 41 10.59 -18.41 24.55
N PRO A 42 10.14 -18.83 25.77
CA PRO A 42 10.92 -19.73 26.62
C PRO A 42 11.17 -21.10 26.03
N ASP A 43 10.27 -21.61 25.20
CA ASP A 43 10.30 -22.97 24.65
C ASP A 43 10.41 -23.02 23.11
N ALA A 44 10.78 -21.91 22.45
CA ALA A 44 10.85 -21.85 21.00
C ALA A 44 11.80 -20.75 20.49
N ASP A 45 12.94 -21.14 19.95
CA ASP A 45 14.01 -20.23 19.48
C ASP A 45 13.57 -19.28 18.35
N LYS A 46 12.54 -19.66 17.57
CA LYS A 46 12.05 -18.86 16.43
C LYS A 46 10.84 -18.01 16.77
N LEU A 47 10.38 -18.02 18.01
CA LEU A 47 9.21 -17.27 18.43
C LEU A 47 9.58 -16.18 19.44
N SER A 48 8.88 -15.08 19.37
CA SER A 48 8.94 -13.98 20.33
C SER A 48 7.59 -13.79 21.01
N VAL A 49 7.60 -13.41 22.28
CA VAL A 49 6.43 -12.98 23.02
C VAL A 49 6.43 -11.47 23.05
N CYS A 50 5.42 -10.87 22.46
CA CYS A 50 5.30 -9.43 22.29
C CYS A 50 4.20 -8.87 23.16
N GLN A 51 4.42 -7.66 23.71
CA GLN A 51 3.35 -6.83 24.25
C GLN A 51 2.96 -5.80 23.21
N VAL A 52 1.72 -5.84 22.76
CA VAL A 52 1.20 -5.04 21.64
C VAL A 52 0.10 -4.13 22.15
N PHE A 53 0.23 -2.83 21.93
CA PHE A 53 -0.71 -1.81 22.41
C PHE A 53 -1.56 -1.29 21.24
N ASP A 54 -2.89 -1.35 21.38
CA ASP A 54 -3.86 -0.94 20.38
C ASP A 54 -4.39 0.49 20.53
N GLY A 55 -3.85 1.26 21.49
CA GLY A 55 -4.34 2.59 21.83
C GLY A 55 -5.18 2.61 23.11
N GLU A 56 -5.76 1.48 23.52
CA GLU A 56 -6.58 1.36 24.73
C GLU A 56 -5.96 0.41 25.76
N LYS A 57 -5.49 -0.74 25.32
CA LYS A 57 -4.92 -1.79 26.18
C LYS A 57 -3.78 -2.54 25.51
N SER A 58 -3.05 -3.30 26.28
CA SER A 58 -1.96 -4.14 25.79
C SER A 58 -2.37 -5.61 25.75
N TYR A 59 -1.89 -6.30 24.73
CA TYR A 59 -2.14 -7.71 24.47
C TYR A 59 -0.84 -8.49 24.41
N GLN A 60 -0.84 -9.70 24.93
CA GLN A 60 0.24 -10.65 24.69
C GLN A 60 0.03 -11.34 23.34
N VAL A 61 1.03 -11.27 22.48
CA VAL A 61 0.99 -11.87 21.13
C VAL A 61 2.27 -12.66 20.90
N VAL A 62 2.14 -13.90 20.45
CA VAL A 62 3.28 -14.72 20.03
C VAL A 62 3.52 -14.53 18.55
N CYS A 63 4.72 -14.11 18.17
CA CYS A 63 5.11 -13.79 16.80
C CYS A 63 6.35 -14.56 16.38
N GLY A 64 6.33 -15.08 15.14
CA GLY A 64 7.46 -15.78 14.52
C GLY A 64 8.23 -14.95 13.50
N ALA A 65 7.84 -13.71 13.28
CA ALA A 65 8.48 -12.86 12.27
C ALA A 65 9.86 -12.36 12.73
N PRO A 66 10.88 -12.39 11.86
CA PRO A 66 12.25 -12.05 12.23
C PRO A 66 12.45 -10.54 12.46
N ASN A 67 11.59 -9.70 11.93
CA ASN A 67 11.71 -8.24 11.99
C ASN A 67 10.97 -7.61 13.19
N VAL A 68 10.32 -8.40 14.05
CA VAL A 68 9.63 -7.88 15.22
C VAL A 68 10.61 -7.22 16.20
N ARG A 69 10.31 -5.99 16.62
CA ARG A 69 11.12 -5.22 17.58
C ARG A 69 10.28 -4.21 18.33
N LYS A 70 10.78 -3.79 19.48
CA LYS A 70 10.15 -2.75 20.30
C LYS A 70 10.06 -1.42 19.52
N GLY A 71 8.92 -0.73 19.65
CA GLY A 71 8.62 0.55 19.03
C GLY A 71 8.14 0.45 17.59
N LEU A 72 8.00 -0.76 17.04
CA LEU A 72 7.48 -0.99 15.71
C LEU A 72 5.96 -0.78 15.69
N LYS A 73 5.46 0.01 14.74
CA LYS A 73 4.03 0.08 14.42
C LYS A 73 3.69 -0.96 13.37
N VAL A 74 2.61 -1.68 13.57
CA VAL A 74 2.25 -2.88 12.80
C VAL A 74 0.74 -3.02 12.67
N PRO A 75 0.23 -3.71 11.64
CA PRO A 75 -1.13 -4.19 11.62
C PRO A 75 -1.32 -5.31 12.65
N PHE A 76 -2.28 -5.13 13.52
CA PHE A 76 -2.63 -6.08 14.59
C PHE A 76 -4.07 -6.57 14.44
N ALA A 77 -4.22 -7.84 14.13
CA ALA A 77 -5.51 -8.52 14.05
C ALA A 77 -5.97 -8.94 15.45
N LEU A 78 -7.06 -8.36 15.89
CA LEU A 78 -7.71 -8.67 17.15
C LEU A 78 -8.32 -10.10 17.14
N VAL A 79 -8.54 -10.67 18.33
CA VAL A 79 -9.35 -11.88 18.44
C VAL A 79 -10.76 -11.59 17.92
N GLY A 80 -11.20 -12.35 16.93
CA GLY A 80 -12.45 -12.12 16.20
C GLY A 80 -12.29 -11.47 14.84
N ALA A 81 -11.12 -10.92 14.53
CA ALA A 81 -10.79 -10.43 13.19
C ALA A 81 -10.96 -11.54 12.14
N GLU A 82 -11.37 -11.16 10.95
CA GLU A 82 -11.60 -12.07 9.83
C GLU A 82 -10.74 -11.66 8.64
N ILE A 83 -10.04 -12.61 8.06
CA ILE A 83 -9.22 -12.44 6.85
C ILE A 83 -9.73 -13.44 5.82
N VAL A 84 -10.06 -12.98 4.62
CA VAL A 84 -10.50 -13.84 3.52
C VAL A 84 -9.27 -14.20 2.68
N ASP A 85 -8.97 -15.50 2.58
CA ASP A 85 -7.95 -15.99 1.64
C ASP A 85 -8.60 -16.19 0.26
N ASP A 86 -7.94 -15.71 -0.80
CA ASP A 86 -8.41 -15.83 -2.18
C ASP A 86 -8.50 -17.29 -2.64
N LYS A 87 -7.77 -18.19 -1.98
CA LYS A 87 -7.75 -19.64 -2.30
C LYS A 87 -8.90 -20.42 -1.67
N ASP A 88 -9.35 -19.98 -0.50
CA ASP A 88 -10.42 -20.61 0.26
C ASP A 88 -11.51 -19.56 0.50
N ALA A 89 -12.65 -19.65 -0.18
CA ALA A 89 -13.79 -18.73 -0.04
C ALA A 89 -14.37 -18.61 1.41
N LYS A 90 -13.67 -19.12 2.41
CA LYS A 90 -14.06 -19.06 3.82
C LYS A 90 -13.12 -18.13 4.59
N PRO A 91 -13.68 -17.14 5.31
CA PRO A 91 -12.88 -16.25 6.12
C PRO A 91 -12.14 -17.04 7.23
N PHE A 92 -10.84 -16.80 7.33
CA PHE A 92 -10.04 -17.26 8.47
C PHE A 92 -10.28 -16.30 9.64
N LYS A 93 -10.82 -16.84 10.73
CA LYS A 93 -11.11 -16.03 11.94
C LYS A 93 -10.01 -16.17 12.97
N ILE A 94 -9.45 -15.02 13.39
CA ILE A 94 -8.44 -14.95 14.45
C ILE A 94 -9.08 -15.37 15.77
N LYS A 95 -8.46 -16.34 16.41
CA LYS A 95 -8.92 -16.90 17.71
C LYS A 95 -7.83 -16.71 18.76
N LEU A 96 -8.26 -16.68 20.02
CA LEU A 96 -7.34 -16.85 21.12
C LEU A 96 -6.60 -18.19 20.93
N ALA A 97 -5.28 -18.12 20.82
CA ALA A 97 -4.43 -19.27 20.54
C ALA A 97 -3.44 -19.52 21.67
N LYS A 98 -3.00 -20.77 21.80
CA LYS A 98 -1.90 -21.12 22.71
C LYS A 98 -0.78 -21.74 21.90
N LEU A 99 0.33 -21.03 21.75
CA LEU A 99 1.49 -21.43 20.98
C LEU A 99 2.63 -21.85 21.92
N ARG A 100 3.00 -23.11 21.87
CA ARG A 100 4.05 -23.67 22.76
C ARG A 100 3.89 -23.28 24.24
N GLY A 101 2.65 -23.32 24.73
CA GLY A 101 2.37 -22.99 26.14
C GLY A 101 2.06 -21.51 26.43
N MET A 102 2.44 -20.58 25.55
CA MET A 102 2.15 -19.15 25.70
C MET A 102 0.87 -18.75 24.97
N GLU A 103 0.05 -17.93 25.61
CA GLU A 103 -1.20 -17.42 25.04
C GLU A 103 -0.92 -16.29 24.04
N SER A 104 -1.59 -16.33 22.89
CA SER A 104 -1.58 -15.26 21.89
C SER A 104 -2.98 -14.69 21.72
N GLN A 105 -3.14 -13.41 22.02
CA GLN A 105 -4.41 -12.68 22.03
C GLN A 105 -4.63 -11.88 20.75
N GLY A 106 -4.21 -12.44 19.62
CA GLY A 106 -4.28 -11.84 18.30
C GLY A 106 -3.10 -12.25 17.43
N MET A 107 -2.93 -11.56 16.30
CA MET A 107 -1.89 -11.84 15.31
C MET A 107 -1.32 -10.54 14.73
N LEU A 108 0.01 -10.44 14.60
CA LEU A 108 0.65 -9.39 13.82
C LEU A 108 0.69 -9.81 12.35
N CYS A 109 0.22 -8.93 11.46
CA CYS A 109 0.02 -9.28 10.06
C CYS A 109 1.20 -8.85 9.18
N SER A 110 1.49 -9.69 8.20
CA SER A 110 2.38 -9.39 7.07
C SER A 110 1.61 -8.70 5.93
N ALA A 111 2.32 -8.16 4.95
CA ALA A 111 1.72 -7.63 3.73
C ALA A 111 1.02 -8.71 2.91
N GLU A 112 1.56 -9.94 2.88
CA GLU A 112 0.95 -11.10 2.22
C GLU A 112 -0.41 -11.48 2.82
N GLU A 113 -0.54 -11.48 4.16
CA GLU A 113 -1.81 -11.80 4.83
C GLU A 113 -2.89 -10.74 4.57
N LEU A 114 -2.50 -9.49 4.37
CA LEU A 114 -3.41 -8.40 3.99
C LEU A 114 -3.70 -8.37 2.47
N GLY A 115 -3.00 -9.17 1.67
CA GLY A 115 -3.12 -9.20 0.21
C GLY A 115 -2.50 -8.01 -0.50
N LEU A 116 -1.52 -7.36 0.13
CA LEU A 116 -0.79 -6.22 -0.43
C LEU A 116 0.45 -6.65 -1.22
N GLU A 117 0.96 -7.86 -0.94
CA GLU A 117 2.10 -8.46 -1.63
C GLU A 117 1.85 -9.96 -1.84
N GLU A 118 2.48 -10.54 -2.86
CA GLU A 118 2.41 -11.98 -3.12
C GLU A 118 3.22 -12.81 -2.11
N ASN A 119 4.32 -12.26 -1.61
CA ASN A 119 5.22 -12.92 -0.65
C ASN A 119 5.75 -11.89 0.34
N SER A 120 5.80 -12.26 1.62
CA SER A 120 6.37 -11.43 2.67
C SER A 120 7.31 -12.23 3.58
N THR A 121 8.41 -11.63 3.99
CA THR A 121 9.40 -12.27 4.88
C THR A 121 9.21 -11.92 6.35
N GLY A 122 8.25 -11.06 6.69
CA GLY A 122 8.02 -10.58 8.05
C GLY A 122 6.70 -9.83 8.20
N ILE A 123 6.53 -9.17 9.34
CA ILE A 123 5.37 -8.31 9.59
C ILE A 123 5.47 -7.05 8.73
N LEU A 124 4.32 -6.52 8.31
CA LEU A 124 4.26 -5.20 7.68
C LEU A 124 4.67 -4.12 8.68
N GLU A 125 5.71 -3.36 8.36
CA GLU A 125 6.17 -2.24 9.16
C GLU A 125 5.46 -0.96 8.72
N LEU A 126 4.79 -0.31 9.66
CA LEU A 126 4.12 0.96 9.38
C LEU A 126 5.02 2.14 9.76
N PRO A 127 4.86 3.29 9.11
CA PRO A 127 5.56 4.53 9.46
C PRO A 127 5.39 4.90 10.93
N GLY A 128 6.41 5.52 11.52
CA GLY A 128 6.41 5.90 12.94
C GLY A 128 5.33 6.91 13.33
N ASP A 129 4.74 7.61 12.38
CA ASP A 129 3.63 8.56 12.54
C ASP A 129 2.24 7.92 12.38
N ALA A 130 2.13 6.63 12.03
CA ALA A 130 0.86 5.92 11.95
C ALA A 130 0.06 6.06 13.26
N THR A 131 -1.24 6.33 13.16
CA THR A 131 -2.09 6.56 14.32
C THR A 131 -2.49 5.24 14.97
N ILE A 132 -2.03 4.97 16.19
CA ILE A 132 -2.38 3.76 16.94
C ILE A 132 -3.90 3.72 17.18
N GLY A 133 -4.50 2.55 17.00
CA GLY A 133 -5.94 2.32 17.16
C GLY A 133 -6.77 2.60 15.89
N GLN A 134 -6.18 3.20 14.87
CA GLN A 134 -6.86 3.40 13.59
C GLN A 134 -7.07 2.06 12.87
N ASP A 135 -8.22 1.89 12.21
CA ASP A 135 -8.44 0.74 11.33
C ASP A 135 -7.43 0.74 10.18
N ILE A 136 -6.82 -0.42 9.91
CA ILE A 136 -5.73 -0.52 8.93
C ILE A 136 -6.22 -0.30 7.49
N ARG A 137 -7.47 -0.67 7.16
CA ARG A 137 -8.04 -0.41 5.83
C ARG A 137 -8.20 1.08 5.59
N GLU A 138 -8.66 1.80 6.61
CA GLU A 138 -8.78 3.25 6.56
C GLU A 138 -7.42 3.93 6.49
N TYR A 139 -6.45 3.49 7.31
CA TYR A 139 -5.10 4.04 7.34
C TYR A 139 -4.37 3.87 5.99
N LEU A 140 -4.46 2.69 5.36
CA LEU A 140 -3.83 2.37 4.09
C LEU A 140 -4.72 2.65 2.86
N GLN A 141 -5.92 3.22 3.04
CA GLN A 141 -6.90 3.51 1.97
C GLN A 141 -7.23 2.28 1.10
N LEU A 142 -7.41 1.11 1.73
CA LEU A 142 -7.56 -0.17 1.04
C LEU A 142 -8.98 -0.45 0.50
N ASP A 143 -9.95 0.43 0.77
CA ASP A 143 -11.31 0.34 0.22
C ASP A 143 -11.36 1.01 -1.16
N ASP A 144 -10.47 0.58 -2.06
CA ASP A 144 -10.34 1.10 -3.41
C ASP A 144 -10.33 -0.04 -4.44
N ILE A 145 -10.51 0.32 -5.71
CA ILE A 145 -10.62 -0.61 -6.83
C ILE A 145 -9.72 -0.12 -7.96
N SER A 146 -8.81 -0.98 -8.41
CA SER A 146 -8.08 -0.79 -9.67
C SER A 146 -8.99 -1.12 -10.85
N ILE A 147 -9.11 -0.19 -11.79
CA ILE A 147 -9.89 -0.34 -13.02
C ILE A 147 -8.93 -0.44 -14.20
N GLU A 148 -9.04 -1.52 -14.96
CA GLU A 148 -8.28 -1.73 -16.19
C GLU A 148 -9.09 -1.24 -17.39
N LEU A 149 -8.46 -0.37 -18.20
CA LEU A 149 -9.08 0.22 -19.39
C LEU A 149 -8.35 -0.21 -20.66
N ASP A 150 -9.09 -0.73 -21.63
CA ASP A 150 -8.59 -0.92 -22.99
C ASP A 150 -8.85 0.33 -23.83
N LEU A 151 -7.76 0.87 -24.41
CA LEU A 151 -7.80 2.12 -25.16
C LEU A 151 -7.70 1.87 -26.65
N THR A 152 -8.71 2.28 -27.38
CA THR A 152 -8.66 2.29 -28.85
C THR A 152 -7.61 3.27 -29.39
N PRO A 153 -7.05 3.05 -30.60
CA PRO A 153 -5.98 3.89 -31.17
C PRO A 153 -6.31 5.40 -31.28
N ASN A 154 -7.58 5.76 -31.33
CA ASN A 154 -8.03 7.16 -31.41
C ASN A 154 -8.12 7.83 -30.03
N ARG A 155 -7.89 7.11 -28.92
CA ARG A 155 -7.94 7.61 -27.55
C ARG A 155 -6.55 7.69 -26.90
N GLY A 156 -5.52 7.96 -27.68
CA GLY A 156 -4.16 8.16 -27.19
C GLY A 156 -4.00 9.30 -26.17
N ASP A 157 -4.95 10.23 -26.11
CA ASP A 157 -5.07 11.26 -25.08
C ASP A 157 -5.25 10.69 -23.68
N CYS A 158 -5.86 9.50 -23.54
CA CYS A 158 -6.13 8.80 -22.28
C CYS A 158 -5.02 7.82 -21.85
N LEU A 159 -3.90 7.71 -22.60
CA LEU A 159 -2.73 6.93 -22.19
C LEU A 159 -1.98 7.51 -20.98
N GLY A 160 -2.34 8.69 -20.50
CA GLY A 160 -1.76 9.32 -19.32
C GLY A 160 -2.83 9.75 -18.33
N MET A 161 -2.44 9.82 -17.05
CA MET A 161 -3.34 10.15 -15.95
C MET A 161 -4.11 11.46 -16.14
N LEU A 162 -3.49 12.49 -16.75
CA LEU A 162 -4.15 13.78 -16.97
C LEU A 162 -5.27 13.68 -18.02
N GLY A 163 -5.06 12.91 -19.10
CA GLY A 163 -6.07 12.68 -20.13
C GLY A 163 -7.27 11.92 -19.54
N LEU A 164 -6.99 10.84 -18.82
CA LEU A 164 -8.01 10.05 -18.13
C LEU A 164 -8.77 10.88 -17.10
N ALA A 165 -8.06 11.70 -16.29
CA ALA A 165 -8.68 12.59 -15.32
C ALA A 165 -9.66 13.59 -15.98
N ARG A 166 -9.36 14.08 -17.18
CA ARG A 166 -10.26 14.95 -17.95
C ARG A 166 -11.55 14.23 -18.34
N GLU A 167 -11.46 12.99 -18.81
CA GLU A 167 -12.64 12.19 -19.15
C GLU A 167 -13.51 11.94 -17.90
N VAL A 168 -12.90 11.49 -16.81
CA VAL A 168 -13.62 11.26 -15.54
C VAL A 168 -14.27 12.55 -15.05
N ALA A 169 -13.57 13.70 -15.15
CA ALA A 169 -14.12 15.00 -14.76
C ALA A 169 -15.35 15.38 -15.58
N VAL A 170 -15.33 15.13 -16.89
CA VAL A 170 -16.49 15.37 -17.78
C VAL A 170 -17.66 14.46 -17.38
N LEU A 171 -17.43 13.18 -17.15
CA LEU A 171 -18.46 12.22 -16.75
C LEU A 171 -19.06 12.58 -15.37
N CYS A 172 -18.21 12.95 -14.43
CA CYS A 172 -18.60 13.36 -13.08
C CYS A 172 -19.13 14.81 -13.01
N ARG A 173 -18.99 15.61 -14.07
CA ARG A 173 -19.31 17.04 -14.13
C ARG A 173 -18.60 17.83 -13.03
N GLN A 174 -17.31 17.58 -12.87
CA GLN A 174 -16.44 18.20 -11.87
C GLN A 174 -15.22 18.84 -12.54
N ASP A 175 -14.63 19.84 -11.88
CA ASP A 175 -13.38 20.43 -12.30
C ASP A 175 -12.19 19.56 -11.92
N ILE A 176 -11.11 19.61 -12.71
CA ILE A 176 -9.88 18.90 -12.42
C ILE A 176 -9.06 19.69 -11.42
N SER A 177 -8.70 19.07 -10.30
CA SER A 177 -7.67 19.57 -9.40
C SER A 177 -6.31 19.05 -9.86
N GLN A 178 -5.44 19.95 -10.31
CA GLN A 178 -4.06 19.56 -10.62
C GLN A 178 -3.17 19.73 -9.40
N PRO A 179 -2.31 18.76 -9.09
CA PRO A 179 -1.35 18.92 -8.02
C PRO A 179 -0.36 20.06 -8.36
N GLU A 180 -0.11 20.91 -7.40
CA GLU A 180 0.90 21.96 -7.55
C GLU A 180 2.30 21.32 -7.63
N SER A 181 3.02 21.59 -8.72
CA SER A 181 4.42 21.19 -8.86
C SER A 181 5.31 22.38 -8.57
N SER A 182 6.06 22.33 -7.47
CA SER A 182 7.11 23.30 -7.21
C SER A 182 8.32 23.03 -8.12
N GLN A 183 8.90 24.09 -8.70
CA GLN A 183 10.18 23.97 -9.37
C GLN A 183 11.27 23.69 -8.32
N LEU A 184 11.91 22.53 -8.42
CA LEU A 184 13.07 22.22 -7.61
C LEU A 184 14.32 22.84 -8.24
N GLU A 185 14.95 23.77 -7.53
CA GLU A 185 16.23 24.34 -7.94
C GLU A 185 17.34 23.29 -7.88
N SER A 186 18.33 23.41 -8.77
CA SER A 186 19.48 22.53 -8.77
C SER A 186 20.39 22.87 -7.57
N THR A 187 20.67 21.88 -6.73
CA THR A 187 21.59 22.01 -5.60
C THR A 187 23.02 21.55 -5.95
N VAL A 188 23.21 20.98 -7.14
CA VAL A 188 24.51 20.52 -7.65
C VAL A 188 24.81 21.18 -8.99
N ALA A 189 26.07 21.54 -9.19
CA ALA A 189 26.56 22.17 -10.43
C ALA A 189 27.10 21.14 -11.45
N ASP A 190 26.94 19.84 -11.17
CA ASP A 190 27.45 18.80 -12.06
C ASP A 190 26.60 18.69 -13.31
N GLU A 191 27.27 18.54 -14.44
CA GLU A 191 26.67 18.32 -15.75
C GLU A 191 27.10 16.99 -16.30
N PHE A 192 26.16 16.27 -16.94
CA PHE A 192 26.46 15.09 -17.72
C PHE A 192 26.53 15.48 -19.21
N PRO A 193 27.64 15.24 -19.92
CA PRO A 193 27.79 15.66 -21.30
C PRO A 193 26.77 14.92 -22.20
N ILE A 194 25.96 15.68 -22.91
CA ILE A 194 24.95 15.17 -23.86
C ILE A 194 25.25 15.73 -25.23
N THR A 195 25.37 14.87 -26.24
CA THR A 195 25.53 15.26 -27.63
C THR A 195 24.34 14.77 -28.46
N ILE A 196 23.63 15.68 -29.10
CA ILE A 196 22.53 15.36 -30.02
C ILE A 196 23.09 15.33 -31.44
N THR A 197 23.16 14.13 -32.03
CA THR A 197 23.67 13.93 -33.40
C THR A 197 22.58 14.08 -34.46
N ALA A 198 21.33 13.75 -34.13
CA ALA A 198 20.17 13.82 -35.04
C ALA A 198 19.19 14.90 -34.55
N LYS A 199 19.52 16.18 -34.80
CA LYS A 199 18.72 17.33 -34.35
C LYS A 199 17.31 17.38 -34.94
N ASP A 200 17.12 16.87 -36.12
CA ASP A 200 15.81 16.82 -36.80
C ASP A 200 14.87 15.81 -36.10
N GLY A 201 15.41 14.70 -35.63
CA GLY A 201 14.65 13.66 -34.90
C GLY A 201 14.50 13.92 -33.40
N CYS A 202 15.48 14.59 -32.79
CA CYS A 202 15.46 14.96 -31.36
C CYS A 202 15.97 16.39 -31.21
N PRO A 203 15.10 17.41 -31.34
CA PRO A 203 15.52 18.82 -31.28
C PRO A 203 15.94 19.27 -29.89
N ARG A 204 15.51 18.57 -28.85
CA ARG A 204 15.81 18.90 -27.44
C ARG A 204 15.88 17.66 -26.58
N TYR A 205 16.95 17.53 -25.80
CA TYR A 205 17.12 16.52 -24.78
C TYR A 205 17.43 17.19 -23.44
N LEU A 206 16.74 16.78 -22.38
CA LEU A 206 16.93 17.31 -21.03
C LEU A 206 17.45 16.22 -20.12
N GLY A 207 18.46 16.55 -19.30
CA GLY A 207 19.01 15.65 -18.29
C GLY A 207 19.09 16.35 -16.93
N ARG A 208 19.03 15.57 -15.88
CA ARG A 208 19.27 16.04 -14.51
C ARG A 208 20.21 15.06 -13.80
N VAL A 209 21.22 15.59 -13.14
CA VAL A 209 22.14 14.80 -12.30
C VAL A 209 21.59 14.80 -10.87
N ILE A 210 21.43 13.61 -10.31
CA ILE A 210 21.00 13.42 -8.92
C ILE A 210 22.14 12.68 -8.19
N LYS A 211 22.57 13.21 -7.04
CA LYS A 211 23.64 12.64 -6.23
C LYS A 211 23.14 12.26 -4.84
N GLY A 212 23.87 11.35 -4.17
CA GLY A 212 23.58 10.95 -2.79
C GLY A 212 22.33 10.07 -2.66
N ILE A 213 21.97 9.33 -3.71
CA ILE A 213 20.83 8.40 -3.67
C ILE A 213 21.14 7.28 -2.68
N ASN A 214 20.23 7.00 -1.77
CA ASN A 214 20.24 5.79 -0.97
C ASN A 214 19.60 4.64 -1.78
N LEU A 215 20.42 3.71 -2.24
CA LEU A 215 19.98 2.58 -3.06
C LEU A 215 19.08 1.58 -2.30
N ASN A 216 19.07 1.65 -0.97
CA ASN A 216 18.25 0.79 -0.11
C ASN A 216 16.96 1.50 0.37
N SER A 217 16.65 2.67 -0.17
CA SER A 217 15.38 3.34 0.14
C SER A 217 14.23 2.63 -0.55
N GLU A 218 13.22 2.29 0.22
CA GLU A 218 11.92 1.85 -0.28
C GLU A 218 11.07 3.06 -0.65
N SER A 219 10.10 2.84 -1.54
CA SER A 219 9.11 3.88 -1.85
C SER A 219 8.30 4.21 -0.60
N PRO A 220 8.09 5.49 -0.28
CA PRO A 220 7.27 5.84 0.88
C PRO A 220 5.82 5.36 0.68
N LEU A 221 5.14 5.05 1.77
CA LEU A 221 3.80 4.46 1.76
C LEU A 221 2.80 5.24 0.90
N TRP A 222 2.77 6.59 1.03
CA TRP A 222 1.90 7.45 0.20
C TRP A 222 2.11 7.31 -1.31
N MET A 223 3.30 6.87 -1.73
CA MET A 223 3.61 6.61 -3.14
C MET A 223 3.15 5.20 -3.53
N GLN A 224 3.34 4.21 -2.65
CA GLN A 224 2.85 2.85 -2.86
C GLN A 224 1.33 2.81 -2.98
N GLU A 225 0.61 3.61 -2.20
CA GLU A 225 -0.87 3.74 -2.26
C GLU A 225 -1.40 4.28 -3.60
N LYS A 226 -0.53 4.88 -4.42
CA LYS A 226 -0.91 5.48 -5.72
C LYS A 226 -0.41 4.70 -6.94
N LEU A 227 0.37 3.66 -6.73
CA LEU A 227 0.96 2.81 -7.78
C LEU A 227 0.27 1.45 -7.84
#